data_9bd144bd68c3d9f53af73a8550015649
#
_entry.id   9bd144bd68c3d9f53af73a8550015649
#
_cell.length_a   1.000
_cell.length_b   1.000
_cell.length_c   1.000
_cell.angle_alpha   90.00
_cell.angle_beta   90.00
_cell.angle_gamma   90.00
#
_symmetry.space_group_name_H-M   'P 1'
#
loop_
_entity.id
_entity.type
_entity.pdbx_description
1 polymer ?
#
loop_
_entity_poly.entity_id
_entity_poly.type
_entity_poly.pdbx_seq_one_letter_code
_entity_poly.pdbx_strand_id
1 'polypeptide(L)'
;MNLTISGHHLEVTPALRNYVTTKLDRITRHFDQVVDIRVLLTVEKQKEKERRQRAECKIHVKGGDMFAESAHHDLYAALDELVDKLDRQVGRHKTRMQEHHHEAAKRVM
;
A
#
# COMPACT_ATOMS: atom_id res chain seq x y z
N MET A 1 -0.09 -13.96 5.74
CA MET A 1 -0.18 -12.79 4.84
C MET A 1 0.31 -13.18 3.45
N ASN A 2 -0.44 -12.86 2.45
CA ASN A 2 -0.07 -13.10 1.05
C ASN A 2 0.27 -11.79 0.36
N LEU A 3 1.42 -11.76 -0.27
CA LEU A 3 1.86 -10.62 -1.07
C LEU A 3 1.96 -11.06 -2.53
N THR A 4 1.20 -10.40 -3.40
CA THR A 4 1.24 -10.63 -4.85
C THR A 4 1.71 -9.36 -5.54
N ILE A 5 2.73 -9.47 -6.36
CA ILE A 5 3.28 -8.36 -7.14
C ILE A 5 3.14 -8.73 -8.62
N SER A 6 2.42 -7.90 -9.37
CA SER A 6 2.19 -8.11 -10.81
C SER A 6 2.70 -6.92 -11.60
N GLY A 7 3.19 -7.19 -12.81
CA GLY A 7 3.63 -6.16 -13.74
C GLY A 7 2.73 -6.13 -14.98
N HIS A 8 2.41 -4.93 -15.47
CA HIS A 8 1.68 -4.71 -16.70
C HIS A 8 2.53 -3.83 -17.62
N HIS A 9 2.90 -4.36 -18.77
CA HIS A 9 3.87 -3.75 -19.70
C HIS A 9 5.24 -3.54 -19.09
N LEU A 10 5.57 -4.29 -18.04
CA LEU A 10 6.91 -4.33 -17.46
C LEU A 10 7.13 -5.69 -16.79
N GLU A 11 8.40 -6.06 -16.67
CA GLU A 11 8.80 -7.26 -15.95
C GLU A 11 9.11 -6.91 -14.50
N VAL A 12 8.56 -7.68 -13.56
CA VAL A 12 8.89 -7.53 -12.14
C VAL A 12 10.21 -8.24 -11.87
N THR A 13 11.29 -7.48 -11.84
CA THR A 13 12.62 -8.00 -11.57
C THR A 13 12.78 -8.38 -10.09
N PRO A 14 13.78 -9.25 -9.74
CA PRO A 14 14.07 -9.52 -8.34
C PRO A 14 14.37 -8.26 -7.52
N ALA A 15 15.03 -7.26 -8.12
CA ALA A 15 15.32 -5.99 -7.46
C ALA A 15 14.04 -5.22 -7.12
N LEU A 16 13.08 -5.15 -8.05
CA LEU A 16 11.79 -4.52 -7.81
C LEU A 16 11.01 -5.25 -6.73
N ARG A 17 10.99 -6.58 -6.81
CA ARG A 17 10.30 -7.42 -5.81
C ARG A 17 10.86 -7.19 -4.41
N ASN A 18 12.17 -7.17 -4.28
CA ASN A 18 12.84 -6.90 -3.01
C ASN A 18 12.53 -5.52 -2.49
N TYR A 19 12.53 -4.52 -3.37
CA TYR A 19 12.23 -3.15 -3.00
C TYR A 19 10.80 -3.01 -2.45
N VAL A 20 9.83 -3.56 -3.16
CA VAL A 20 8.42 -3.55 -2.75
C VAL A 20 8.25 -4.29 -1.41
N THR A 21 8.82 -5.47 -1.29
CA THR A 21 8.73 -6.28 -0.08
C THR A 21 9.31 -5.55 1.12
N THR A 22 10.49 -4.96 0.97
CA THR A 22 11.17 -4.23 2.03
C THR A 22 10.36 -3.00 2.48
N LYS A 23 9.83 -2.25 1.52
CA LYS A 23 9.03 -1.06 1.82
C LYS A 23 7.71 -1.41 2.50
N LEU A 24 7.02 -2.45 2.03
CA LEU A 24 5.75 -2.89 2.61
C LEU A 24 5.92 -3.55 3.98
N ASP A 25 7.07 -4.13 4.24
CA ASP A 25 7.39 -4.75 5.53
C ASP A 25 7.22 -3.74 6.69
N ARG A 26 7.56 -2.48 6.45
CA ARG A 26 7.35 -1.40 7.40
C ARG A 26 5.88 -1.29 7.83
N ILE A 27 4.96 -1.45 6.89
CA ILE A 27 3.52 -1.41 7.16
C ILE A 27 3.06 -2.66 7.91
N THR A 28 3.48 -3.84 7.44
CA THR A 28 3.05 -5.12 8.01
C THR A 28 3.57 -5.34 9.42
N ARG A 29 4.72 -4.80 9.76
CA ARG A 29 5.28 -4.88 11.12
C ARG A 29 4.46 -4.08 12.13
N HIS A 30 3.87 -2.98 11.70
CA HIS A 30 3.14 -2.08 12.58
C HIS A 30 1.63 -2.31 12.53
N PHE A 31 1.16 -3.17 11.64
CA PHE A 31 -0.25 -3.43 11.47
C PHE A 31 -0.47 -4.92 11.17
N ASP A 32 -0.83 -5.67 12.18
CA ASP A 32 -0.97 -7.13 12.12
C ASP A 32 -2.30 -7.63 11.55
N GLN A 33 -3.21 -6.71 11.21
CA GLN A 33 -4.53 -7.07 10.67
C GLN A 33 -4.56 -7.20 9.14
N VAL A 34 -3.40 -7.14 8.51
CA VAL A 34 -3.27 -7.32 7.07
C VAL A 34 -3.48 -8.79 6.72
N VAL A 35 -4.44 -9.07 5.85
CA VAL A 35 -4.74 -10.42 5.36
C VAL A 35 -4.00 -10.67 4.05
N ASP A 36 -4.03 -9.70 3.13
CA ASP A 36 -3.55 -9.87 1.77
C ASP A 36 -3.12 -8.52 1.19
N ILE A 37 -2.05 -8.52 0.40
CA ILE A 37 -1.56 -7.32 -0.28
C ILE A 37 -1.36 -7.64 -1.76
N ARG A 38 -1.93 -6.80 -2.63
CA ARG A 38 -1.76 -6.90 -4.08
C ARG A 38 -1.15 -5.62 -4.61
N VAL A 39 -0.02 -5.74 -5.28
CA VAL A 39 0.68 -4.61 -5.90
C VAL A 39 0.66 -4.80 -7.42
N LEU A 40 0.25 -3.78 -8.14
CA LEU A 40 0.31 -3.75 -9.59
C LEU A 40 1.22 -2.62 -10.03
N LEU A 41 2.24 -2.97 -10.81
CA LEU A 41 3.20 -2.03 -11.38
C LEU A 41 2.94 -1.92 -12.87
N THR A 42 2.79 -0.70 -13.38
CA THR A 42 2.45 -0.47 -14.79
C THR A 42 3.35 0.59 -15.39
N VAL A 43 3.76 0.36 -16.64
CA VAL A 43 4.39 1.38 -17.46
C VAL A 43 3.36 1.79 -18.51
N GLU A 44 2.95 3.05 -18.49
CA GLU A 44 1.94 3.59 -19.39
C GLU A 44 2.59 4.51 -20.44
N LYS A 45 2.06 4.46 -21.66
CA LYS A 45 2.45 5.39 -22.72
C LYS A 45 1.63 6.68 -22.58
N GLN A 46 2.03 7.54 -21.66
CA GLN A 46 1.40 8.85 -21.51
C GLN A 46 2.30 9.93 -22.09
N LYS A 47 1.68 11.02 -22.56
CA LYS A 47 2.41 12.18 -23.07
C LYS A 47 3.26 12.82 -21.98
N GLU A 48 2.80 12.80 -20.74
CA GLU A 48 3.54 13.28 -19.58
C GLU A 48 4.48 12.19 -19.07
N LYS A 49 5.77 12.38 -19.30
CA LYS A 49 6.82 11.44 -18.83
C LYS A 49 6.74 11.19 -17.33
N GLU A 50 6.28 12.18 -16.57
CA GLU A 50 6.21 12.16 -15.12
C GLU A 50 5.17 11.18 -14.57
N ARG A 51 4.29 10.65 -15.43
CA ARG A 51 3.24 9.72 -15.03
C ARG A 51 3.30 8.36 -15.73
N ARG A 52 4.42 8.06 -16.38
CA ARG A 52 4.57 6.82 -17.16
C ARG A 52 4.75 5.58 -16.28
N GLN A 53 5.31 5.74 -15.09
CA GLN A 53 5.54 4.65 -14.16
C GLN A 53 4.48 4.72 -13.06
N ARG A 54 3.63 3.71 -13.01
CA ARG A 54 2.51 3.70 -12.08
C ARG A 54 2.59 2.53 -11.13
N ALA A 55 2.28 2.77 -9.86
CA ALA A 55 2.18 1.75 -8.84
C ALA A 55 0.82 1.83 -8.16
N GLU A 56 0.16 0.69 -8.04
CA GLU A 56 -1.11 0.55 -7.34
C GLU A 56 -0.98 -0.52 -6.28
N CYS A 57 -1.62 -0.32 -5.15
CA CYS A 57 -1.62 -1.32 -4.09
C CYS A 57 -2.98 -1.39 -3.42
N LYS A 58 -3.47 -2.61 -3.27
CA LYS A 58 -4.67 -2.90 -2.51
C LYS A 58 -4.28 -3.75 -1.32
N ILE A 59 -4.64 -3.30 -0.12
CA ILE A 59 -4.41 -4.04 1.11
C ILE A 59 -5.76 -4.48 1.64
N HIS A 60 -5.94 -5.79 1.75
CA HIS A 60 -7.12 -6.36 2.39
C HIS A 60 -6.83 -6.54 3.88
N VAL A 61 -7.64 -5.93 4.72
CA VAL A 61 -7.52 -6.00 6.16
C VAL A 61 -8.82 -6.55 6.75
N LYS A 62 -8.74 -6.97 7.99
CA LYS A 62 -9.95 -7.41 8.70
C LYS A 62 -10.91 -6.22 8.83
N GLY A 63 -12.05 -6.31 8.18
CA GLY A 63 -13.08 -5.28 8.21
C GLY A 63 -13.06 -4.29 7.06
N GLY A 64 -12.23 -4.48 6.04
CA GLY A 64 -12.24 -3.60 4.87
C GLY A 64 -11.03 -3.71 3.98
N ASP A 65 -10.94 -2.78 3.05
CA ASP A 65 -9.82 -2.69 2.11
C ASP A 65 -9.23 -1.29 2.14
N MET A 66 -7.92 -1.22 1.92
CA MET A 66 -7.22 0.04 1.69
C MET A 66 -6.64 0.02 0.29
N PHE A 67 -6.68 1.16 -0.39
CA PHE A 67 -6.16 1.29 -1.74
C PHE A 67 -5.38 2.60 -1.86
N ALA A 68 -4.26 2.52 -2.57
CA ALA A 68 -3.50 3.71 -2.93
C ALA A 68 -2.89 3.51 -4.31
N GLU A 69 -2.63 4.62 -5.00
CA GLU A 69 -1.95 4.63 -6.28
C GLU A 69 -1.03 5.84 -6.37
N SER A 70 0.01 5.70 -7.17
CA SER A 70 0.98 6.76 -7.41
C SER A 70 1.57 6.61 -8.80
N ALA A 71 1.93 7.73 -9.43
CA ALA A 71 2.54 7.75 -10.74
C ALA A 71 3.67 8.77 -10.78
N HIS A 72 4.79 8.37 -11.37
CA HIS A 72 5.99 9.19 -11.49
C HIS A 72 6.75 8.86 -12.76
N HIS A 73 7.81 9.60 -13.04
CA HIS A 73 8.76 9.28 -14.10
C HIS A 73 9.68 8.10 -13.73
N ASP A 74 9.77 7.78 -12.44
CA ASP A 74 10.58 6.71 -11.88
C ASP A 74 9.69 5.80 -11.02
N LEU A 75 9.77 4.50 -11.27
CA LEU A 75 8.96 3.52 -10.57
C LEU A 75 9.29 3.45 -9.07
N TYR A 76 10.56 3.59 -8.71
CA TYR A 76 10.97 3.60 -7.30
C TYR A 76 10.40 4.79 -6.56
N ALA A 77 10.36 5.96 -7.20
CA ALA A 77 9.71 7.14 -6.63
C ALA A 77 8.21 6.94 -6.48
N ALA A 78 7.57 6.28 -7.47
CA ALA A 78 6.15 5.93 -7.39
C ALA A 78 5.88 4.99 -6.21
N LEU A 79 6.74 4.01 -6.01
CA LEU A 79 6.63 3.07 -4.88
C LEU A 79 6.80 3.77 -3.53
N ASP A 80 7.75 4.68 -3.42
CA ASP A 80 7.97 5.44 -2.18
C ASP A 80 6.74 6.26 -1.80
N GLU A 81 6.16 6.96 -2.76
CA GLU A 81 4.94 7.73 -2.55
C GLU A 81 3.75 6.82 -2.22
N LEU A 82 3.66 5.68 -2.89
CA LEU A 82 2.61 4.68 -2.65
C LEU A 82 2.65 4.20 -1.20
N VAL A 83 3.83 3.86 -0.71
CA VAL A 83 4.01 3.37 0.66
C VAL A 83 3.66 4.45 1.68
N ASP A 84 4.03 5.70 1.42
CA ASP A 84 3.68 6.82 2.29
C ASP A 84 2.17 7.00 2.37
N LYS A 85 1.47 6.89 1.25
CA LYS A 85 -0.01 6.97 1.21
C LYS A 85 -0.64 5.84 2.00
N LEU A 86 -0.13 4.62 1.84
CA LEU A 86 -0.61 3.45 2.56
C LEU A 86 -0.37 3.56 4.06
N ASP A 87 0.80 4.03 4.44
CA ASP A 87 1.17 4.22 5.84
C ASP A 87 0.22 5.21 6.53
N ARG A 88 -0.16 6.28 5.86
CA ARG A 88 -1.15 7.24 6.36
C ARG A 88 -2.53 6.61 6.52
N GLN A 89 -2.96 5.79 5.55
CA GLN A 89 -4.24 5.09 5.62
C GLN A 89 -4.26 4.08 6.77
N VAL A 90 -3.18 3.35 6.97
CA VAL A 90 -3.03 2.41 8.08
C VAL A 90 -3.12 3.16 9.41
N GLY A 91 -2.43 4.29 9.53
CA GLY A 91 -2.47 5.12 10.73
C GLY A 91 -3.88 5.60 11.07
N ARG A 92 -4.62 6.07 10.07
CA ARG A 92 -6.02 6.48 10.25
C ARG A 92 -6.91 5.32 10.66
N HIS A 93 -6.70 4.16 10.06
CA HIS A 93 -7.48 2.95 10.38
C HIS A 93 -7.25 2.52 11.83
N LYS A 94 -6.01 2.52 12.29
CA LYS A 94 -5.65 2.24 13.69
C LYS A 94 -6.31 3.23 14.64
N THR A 95 -6.25 4.51 14.33
CA THR A 95 -6.84 5.57 15.14
C THR A 95 -8.35 5.38 15.28
N ARG A 96 -9.05 5.07 14.18
CA ARG A 96 -10.48 4.80 14.21
C ARG A 96 -10.83 3.61 15.09
N MET A 97 -10.05 2.54 15.02
CA MET A 97 -10.26 1.37 15.86
C MET A 97 -10.06 1.69 17.33
N GLN A 98 -9.03 2.44 17.67
CA GLN A 98 -8.75 2.85 19.04
C GLN A 98 -9.84 3.77 19.59
N GLU A 99 -10.28 4.75 18.81
CA GLU A 99 -11.37 5.67 19.19
C GLU A 99 -12.67 4.91 19.43
N HIS A 100 -13.01 3.99 18.53
CA HIS A 100 -14.22 3.20 18.66
C HIS A 100 -14.17 2.31 19.92
N HIS A 101 -13.04 1.70 20.19
CA HIS A 101 -12.83 0.89 21.38
C HIS A 101 -12.92 1.74 22.64
N HIS A 102 -12.35 2.93 22.62
CA HIS A 102 -12.38 3.86 23.75
C HIS A 102 -13.80 4.35 24.05
N GLU A 103 -14.59 4.68 23.02
CA GLU A 103 -16.00 5.04 23.16
C GLU A 103 -16.82 3.90 23.74
N ALA A 104 -16.61 2.68 23.30
CA ALA A 104 -17.28 1.50 23.83
C ALA A 104 -16.97 1.31 25.32
N ALA A 105 -15.73 1.51 25.72
CA ALA A 105 -15.33 1.44 27.12
C ALA A 105 -16.01 2.51 27.96
N LYS A 106 -16.16 3.74 27.45
CA LYS A 106 -16.87 4.83 28.13
C LYS A 106 -18.36 4.53 28.32
N ARG A 107 -18.98 3.85 27.36
CA ARG A 107 -20.41 3.50 27.46
C ARG A 107 -20.70 2.46 28.52
N VAL A 108 -19.71 1.64 28.86
CA VAL A 108 -19.85 0.59 29.86
C VAL A 108 -19.76 1.16 31.30
N MET A 109 -19.15 2.31 31.44
CA MET A 109 -19.07 3.01 32.70
C MET A 109 -20.17 4.01 32.88
#